data_889b3e8fe8c984935dcd7ddf02f7dee6
#
_entry.id   889b3e8fe8c984935dcd7ddf02f7dee6
#
_cell.length_a   1.000
_cell.length_b   1.000
_cell.length_c   1.000
_cell.angle_alpha   90.00
_cell.angle_beta   90.00
_cell.angle_gamma   90.00
#
_symmetry.space_group_name_H-M   'P 1'
#
loop_
_entity.id
_entity.type
_entity.pdbx_description
1 polymer ?
#
loop_
_entity_poly.entity_id
_entity_poly.type
_entity_poly.pdbx_seq_one_letter_code
_entity_poly.pdbx_strand_id
1 'polypeptide(L)'
;MAGNRIRGITVEIGGDTTKLQTALKGVNTEIRNTQSQLRDVEKLLKLDPGNTELIAQKHRLLAQAVSETREKLETLKTAQQQADEALRNGTISQDQYDAL
;
A
#
# COMPACT_ATOMS: atom_id res chain seq x y z
N MET A 1 2.23 -9.30 10.65
CA MET A 1 0.82 -8.98 10.35
C MET A 1 0.71 -7.57 9.80
N ALA A 2 -0.15 -7.41 8.81
CA ALA A 2 -0.38 -6.10 8.19
C ALA A 2 -0.82 -5.04 9.21
N GLY A 3 -1.72 -5.39 10.15
CA GLY A 3 -2.19 -4.49 11.19
C GLY A 3 -1.09 -4.01 12.12
N ASN A 4 -0.13 -4.87 12.43
CA ASN A 4 1.02 -4.48 13.25
C ASN A 4 1.95 -3.54 12.50
N ARG A 5 2.14 -3.79 11.20
CA ARG A 5 2.94 -2.95 10.35
C ARG A 5 2.36 -1.54 10.27
N ILE A 6 1.04 -1.43 10.07
CA ILE A 6 0.35 -0.14 10.02
C ILE A 6 0.46 0.58 11.37
N ARG A 7 0.22 -0.15 12.46
CA ARG A 7 0.30 0.42 13.81
C ARG A 7 1.71 0.85 14.20
N GLY A 8 2.72 0.22 13.61
CA GLY A 8 4.11 0.56 13.86
C GLY A 8 4.59 1.78 13.08
N ILE A 9 3.78 2.29 12.15
CA ILE A 9 4.14 3.46 11.36
C ILE A 9 3.89 4.71 12.18
N THR A 10 4.94 5.47 12.43
CA THR A 10 4.88 6.74 13.12
C THR A 10 5.67 7.78 12.34
N VAL A 11 5.21 9.03 12.44
CA VAL A 11 6.00 10.17 11.95
C VAL A 11 6.94 10.58 13.06
N GLU A 12 8.23 10.46 12.84
CA GLU A 12 9.25 10.79 13.82
C GLU A 12 9.22 12.29 14.16
N ILE A 13 9.74 12.62 15.35
CA ILE A 13 9.90 14.02 15.77
C ILE A 13 10.78 14.71 14.72
N GLY A 14 10.34 15.89 14.26
CA GLY A 14 11.03 16.60 13.19
C GLY A 14 10.60 16.22 11.78
N GLY A 15 9.58 15.35 11.65
CA GLY A 15 9.00 15.00 10.35
C GLY A 15 9.75 13.92 9.58
N ASP A 16 10.51 13.06 10.27
CA ASP A 16 11.18 11.93 9.62
C ASP A 16 10.16 10.94 9.08
N THR A 17 10.17 10.72 7.77
CA THR A 17 9.24 9.84 7.05
C THR A 17 9.86 8.53 6.62
N THR A 18 11.07 8.18 7.10
CA THR A 18 11.80 7.00 6.64
C THR A 18 10.99 5.71 6.81
N LYS A 19 10.36 5.52 7.96
CA LYS A 19 9.54 4.33 8.24
C LYS A 19 8.32 4.27 7.32
N LEU A 20 7.68 5.41 7.09
CA LEU A 20 6.54 5.50 6.16
C LEU A 20 6.96 5.16 4.74
N GLN A 21 8.07 5.72 4.27
CA GLN A 21 8.60 5.45 2.93
C GLN A 21 8.92 3.96 2.76
N THR A 22 9.52 3.32 3.76
CA THR A 22 9.85 1.90 3.73
C THR A 22 8.57 1.06 3.63
N ALA A 23 7.56 1.37 4.43
CA ALA A 23 6.28 0.65 4.41
C ALA A 23 5.58 0.80 3.07
N LEU A 24 5.53 2.02 2.52
CA LEU A 24 4.91 2.28 1.22
C LEU A 24 5.66 1.59 0.08
N LYS A 25 6.99 1.55 0.14
CA LYS A 25 7.79 0.84 -0.84
C LYS A 25 7.46 -0.65 -0.87
N GLY A 26 7.32 -1.27 0.31
CA GLY A 26 6.93 -2.68 0.42
C GLY A 26 5.57 -2.95 -0.20
N VAL A 27 4.56 -2.15 0.16
CA VAL A 27 3.21 -2.29 -0.38
C VAL A 27 3.18 -2.04 -1.88
N ASN A 28 3.88 -1.03 -2.37
CA ASN A 28 3.96 -0.73 -3.80
C ASN A 28 4.62 -1.87 -4.58
N THR A 29 5.62 -2.53 -4.00
CA THR A 29 6.27 -3.70 -4.61
C THR A 29 5.28 -4.86 -4.71
N GLU A 30 4.51 -5.14 -3.66
CA GLU A 30 3.49 -6.18 -3.66
C GLU A 30 2.42 -5.90 -4.74
N ILE A 31 1.93 -4.68 -4.82
CA ILE A 31 0.94 -4.26 -5.83
C ILE A 31 1.49 -4.48 -7.23
N ARG A 32 2.74 -4.09 -7.47
CA ARG A 32 3.39 -4.25 -8.77
C ARG A 32 3.52 -5.71 -9.17
N ASN A 33 3.90 -6.57 -8.22
CA ASN A 33 4.01 -8.00 -8.45
C ASN A 33 2.65 -8.63 -8.78
N THR A 34 1.60 -8.24 -8.06
CA THR A 34 0.24 -8.71 -8.33
C THR A 34 -0.24 -8.27 -9.71
N GLN A 35 0.03 -7.02 -10.10
CA GLN A 35 -0.31 -6.51 -11.42
C GLN A 35 0.42 -7.26 -12.53
N SER A 36 1.69 -7.61 -12.30
CA SER A 36 2.47 -8.39 -13.25
C SER A 36 1.87 -9.78 -13.45
N GLN A 37 1.51 -10.44 -12.36
CA GLN A 37 0.86 -11.75 -12.40
C GLN A 37 -0.51 -11.68 -13.11
N LEU A 38 -1.29 -10.63 -12.86
CA LEU A 38 -2.56 -10.42 -13.56
C LEU A 38 -2.37 -10.29 -15.07
N ARG A 39 -1.36 -9.53 -15.49
CA ARG A 39 -1.06 -9.41 -16.92
C ARG A 39 -0.71 -10.75 -17.56
N ASP A 40 0.08 -11.56 -16.85
CA ASP A 40 0.47 -12.88 -17.33
C ASP A 40 -0.74 -13.81 -17.46
N VAL A 41 -1.62 -13.80 -16.47
CA VAL A 41 -2.86 -14.59 -16.49
C VAL A 41 -3.77 -14.11 -17.64
N GLU A 42 -3.90 -12.81 -17.84
CA GLU A 42 -4.71 -12.26 -18.93
C GLU A 42 -4.17 -12.67 -20.31
N LYS A 43 -2.85 -12.69 -20.47
CA LYS A 43 -2.24 -13.17 -21.72
C LYS A 43 -2.58 -14.64 -21.98
N LEU A 44 -2.51 -15.47 -20.95
CA LEU A 44 -2.87 -16.89 -21.08
C LEU A 44 -4.36 -17.07 -21.36
N LEU A 45 -5.23 -16.26 -20.75
CA LEU A 45 -6.66 -16.29 -21.00
C LEU A 45 -7.02 -15.89 -22.43
N LYS A 46 -6.25 -15.02 -23.07
CA LYS A 46 -6.45 -14.71 -24.48
C LYS A 46 -6.23 -15.92 -25.37
N LEU A 47 -5.33 -16.81 -24.99
CA LEU A 47 -5.05 -18.04 -25.71
C LEU A 47 -6.05 -19.15 -25.38
N ASP A 48 -6.57 -19.17 -24.16
CA ASP A 48 -7.50 -20.18 -23.67
C ASP A 48 -8.57 -19.55 -22.77
N PRO A 49 -9.57 -18.84 -23.37
CA PRO A 49 -10.56 -18.09 -22.59
C PRO A 49 -11.46 -18.93 -21.71
N GLY A 50 -11.61 -20.23 -22.01
CA GLY A 50 -12.44 -21.13 -21.23
C GLY A 50 -11.72 -21.83 -20.10
N ASN A 51 -10.46 -21.52 -19.84
CA ASN A 51 -9.69 -22.18 -18.81
C ASN A 51 -10.15 -21.74 -17.42
N THR A 52 -10.84 -22.64 -16.70
CA THR A 52 -11.43 -22.34 -15.41
C THR A 52 -10.39 -22.07 -14.33
N GLU A 53 -9.22 -22.71 -14.40
CA GLU A 53 -8.13 -22.46 -13.46
C GLU A 53 -7.56 -21.04 -13.62
N LEU A 54 -7.37 -20.59 -14.85
CA LEU A 54 -6.90 -19.24 -15.11
C LEU A 54 -7.91 -18.21 -14.67
N ILE A 55 -9.20 -18.46 -14.88
CA ILE A 55 -10.27 -17.59 -14.42
C ILE A 55 -10.25 -17.51 -12.89
N ALA A 56 -10.11 -18.63 -12.21
CA ALA A 56 -10.03 -18.66 -10.75
C ALA A 56 -8.79 -17.92 -10.23
N GLN A 57 -7.65 -18.10 -10.90
CA GLN A 57 -6.42 -17.38 -10.59
C GLN A 57 -6.60 -15.87 -10.73
N LYS A 58 -7.24 -15.44 -11.81
CA LYS A 58 -7.53 -14.02 -12.04
C LYS A 58 -8.36 -13.44 -10.90
N HIS A 59 -9.41 -14.15 -10.48
CA HIS A 59 -10.25 -13.71 -9.36
C HIS A 59 -9.46 -13.60 -8.05
N ARG A 60 -8.60 -14.56 -7.77
CA ARG A 60 -7.75 -14.50 -6.56
C ARG A 60 -6.80 -13.32 -6.60
N LEU A 61 -6.17 -13.07 -7.75
CA LEU A 61 -5.25 -11.95 -7.92
C LEU A 61 -5.94 -10.60 -7.82
N LEU A 62 -7.17 -10.49 -8.36
CA LEU A 62 -7.98 -9.27 -8.20
C LEU A 62 -8.33 -9.01 -6.74
N ALA A 63 -8.72 -10.04 -6.01
CA ALA A 63 -8.99 -9.92 -4.58
C ALA A 63 -7.74 -9.51 -3.80
N GLN A 64 -6.59 -10.07 -4.14
CA GLN A 64 -5.32 -9.71 -3.55
C GLN A 64 -4.96 -8.26 -3.85
N ALA A 65 -5.15 -7.80 -5.08
CA ALA A 65 -4.89 -6.41 -5.47
C ALA A 65 -5.76 -5.44 -4.68
N VAL A 66 -7.04 -5.78 -4.48
CA VAL A 66 -7.94 -4.96 -3.66
C VAL A 66 -7.45 -4.90 -2.21
N SER A 67 -7.05 -6.04 -1.64
CA SER A 67 -6.52 -6.12 -0.28
C SER A 67 -5.26 -5.26 -0.11
N GLU A 68 -4.33 -5.35 -1.05
CA GLU A 68 -3.09 -4.57 -1.06
C GLU A 68 -3.36 -3.08 -1.17
N THR A 69 -4.32 -2.70 -2.01
CA THR A 69 -4.71 -1.29 -2.17
C THR A 69 -5.34 -0.75 -0.89
N ARG A 70 -6.18 -1.54 -0.22
CA ARG A 70 -6.74 -1.16 1.08
C ARG A 70 -5.64 -0.97 2.13
N GLU A 71 -4.67 -1.85 2.15
CA GLU A 71 -3.53 -1.76 3.05
C GLU A 71 -2.75 -0.46 2.81
N LYS A 72 -2.51 -0.11 1.56
CA LYS A 72 -1.86 1.14 1.20
C LYS A 72 -2.66 2.35 1.67
N LEU A 73 -3.98 2.35 1.47
CA LEU A 73 -4.85 3.43 1.92
C LEU A 73 -4.86 3.56 3.44
N GLU A 74 -4.89 2.44 4.16
CA GLU A 74 -4.82 2.46 5.63
C GLU A 74 -3.48 3.02 6.12
N THR A 75 -2.40 2.64 5.49
CA THR A 75 -1.06 3.16 5.80
C THR A 75 -1.00 4.68 5.62
N LEU A 76 -1.50 5.18 4.49
CA LEU A 76 -1.54 6.61 4.20
C LEU A 76 -2.45 7.36 5.15
N LYS A 77 -3.60 6.80 5.48
CA LYS A 77 -4.55 7.42 6.41
C LYS A 77 -3.95 7.54 7.81
N THR A 78 -3.29 6.48 8.28
CA THR A 78 -2.62 6.49 9.59
C THR A 78 -1.52 7.55 9.62
N ALA A 79 -0.70 7.63 8.59
CA ALA A 79 0.36 8.62 8.48
C ALA A 79 -0.20 10.03 8.47
N GLN A 80 -1.30 10.26 7.75
CA GLN A 80 -1.96 11.56 7.70
C GLN A 80 -2.45 11.99 9.07
N GLN A 81 -3.07 11.09 9.83
CA GLN A 81 -3.54 11.38 11.19
C GLN A 81 -2.39 11.73 12.11
N GLN A 82 -1.29 10.98 12.05
CA GLN A 82 -0.12 11.26 12.87
C GLN A 82 0.53 12.59 12.51
N ALA A 83 0.60 12.92 11.23
CA ALA A 83 1.14 14.20 10.77
C ALA A 83 0.26 15.36 11.25
N ASP A 84 -1.07 15.21 11.17
CA ASP A 84 -2.02 16.23 11.66
C ASP A 84 -1.83 16.48 13.14
N GLU A 85 -1.70 15.42 13.95
CA GLU A 85 -1.47 15.54 15.38
C GLU A 85 -0.13 16.20 15.68
N ALA A 86 0.91 15.80 15.00
CA ALA A 86 2.25 16.37 15.19
C ALA A 86 2.25 17.86 14.85
N LEU A 87 1.56 18.27 13.80
CA LEU A 87 1.44 19.69 13.45
C LEU A 87 0.69 20.47 14.52
N ARG A 88 -0.45 19.95 15.00
CA ARG A 88 -1.24 20.61 16.04
C ARG A 88 -0.47 20.73 17.36
N ASN A 89 0.34 19.74 17.67
CA ASN A 89 1.13 19.70 18.89
C ASN A 89 2.43 20.50 18.78
N GLY A 90 2.71 21.07 17.61
CA GLY A 90 3.94 21.83 17.38
C GLY A 90 5.19 20.95 17.29
N THR A 91 5.02 19.64 17.11
CA THR A 91 6.13 18.71 17.00
C THR A 91 6.86 18.85 15.66
N ILE A 92 6.10 19.18 14.59
CA ILE A 92 6.65 19.47 13.26
C ILE A 92 6.15 20.84 12.80
N SER A 93 6.88 21.44 11.88
CA SER A 93 6.47 22.70 11.26
C SER A 93 5.52 22.45 10.10
N GLN A 94 4.88 23.51 9.60
CA GLN A 94 4.04 23.45 8.42
C GLN A 94 4.82 22.92 7.22
N ASP A 95 6.06 23.35 7.06
CA ASP A 95 6.92 22.92 5.95
C ASP A 95 7.19 21.41 6.02
N GLN A 96 7.43 20.89 7.21
CA GLN A 96 7.62 19.45 7.42
C GLN A 96 6.35 18.66 7.14
N TYR A 97 5.20 19.19 7.54
CA TYR A 97 3.90 18.59 7.25
C TYR A 97 3.66 18.52 5.73
N ASP A 98 3.93 19.61 5.03
CA ASP A 98 3.73 19.67 3.57
C ASP A 98 4.63 18.70 2.82
N ALA A 99 5.79 18.34 3.40
CA ALA A 99 6.71 17.37 2.80
C ALA A 99 6.23 15.91 2.97
N LEU A 100 5.25 15.66 3.81
CA LEU A 100 4.68 14.33 4.00
C LEU A 100 3.67 14.00 2.91
#